data_4c3f8310f7da7a0a288d670bf904f135
#
_entry.id   4c3f8310f7da7a0a288d670bf904f135
#
_cell.length_a   1.000
_cell.length_b   1.000
_cell.length_c   1.000
_cell.angle_alpha   90.00
_cell.angle_beta   90.00
_cell.angle_gamma   90.00
#
_symmetry.space_group_name_H-M   'P 1'
#
loop_
_entity.id
_entity.type
_entity.pdbx_description
1 polymer ?
#
loop_
_entity_poly.entity_id
_entity_poly.type
_entity_poly.pdbx_seq_one_letter_code
_entity_poly.pdbx_strand_id
1 'polypeptide(L)'
;SEGLDFVKPKEFDKNLNLKKKDRKILLTIDDAFLSFYENAWPILKERKIPFILFVNTREIGSYNYMNWNHIKELIKEDFVEIGNHSHSHEYLVDENASVIKEDILKSIQIFKNQLGKNSIFFSYPFGEYSLEFKKIIKDLGFKYAFGQHSGVIDETKDFFELPRFPINEKYGDLERFKTLTKTLPLKYKNLFPLEKYLSEEKNPPKVKIEFLNSIKNINQINCYSNEGNTWRNS
;
A
#
# COMPACT_ATOMS: atom_id res chain seq x y z
N SER A 1 8.69 -3.28 -24.43
CA SER A 1 7.82 -2.45 -23.57
C SER A 1 6.38 -2.67 -24.02
N GLU A 2 5.54 -3.26 -23.21
CA GLU A 2 4.13 -3.56 -23.54
C GLU A 2 3.20 -2.35 -23.33
N GLY A 3 3.70 -1.11 -23.44
CA GLY A 3 2.87 0.10 -23.30
C GLY A 3 2.31 0.31 -21.88
N LEU A 4 3.03 -0.10 -20.84
CA LEU A 4 2.64 0.14 -19.46
C LEU A 4 3.07 1.54 -19.02
N ASP A 5 2.11 2.35 -18.59
CA ASP A 5 2.35 3.67 -18.04
C ASP A 5 2.51 3.61 -16.51
N PHE A 6 3.60 4.17 -16.01
CA PHE A 6 3.82 4.34 -14.59
C PHE A 6 3.30 5.70 -14.11
N VAL A 7 2.64 5.70 -12.95
CA VAL A 7 2.10 6.92 -12.33
C VAL A 7 3.18 7.61 -11.50
N LYS A 8 3.45 8.89 -11.79
CA LYS A 8 4.22 9.72 -10.85
C LYS A 8 3.41 9.90 -9.56
N PRO A 9 3.98 9.65 -8.37
CA PRO A 9 3.24 9.77 -7.10
C PRO A 9 2.56 11.13 -6.92
N LYS A 10 3.19 12.21 -7.37
CA LYS A 10 2.62 13.58 -7.32
C LYS A 10 1.36 13.77 -8.18
N GLU A 11 1.11 12.84 -9.12
CA GLU A 11 -0.05 12.86 -10.01
C GLU A 11 -1.09 11.80 -9.62
N PHE A 12 -0.94 11.17 -8.45
CA PHE A 12 -1.81 10.08 -8.03
C PHE A 12 -3.29 10.47 -8.07
N ASP A 13 -3.66 11.65 -7.50
CA ASP A 13 -5.03 12.18 -7.51
C ASP A 13 -5.63 12.29 -8.90
N LYS A 14 -4.84 12.80 -9.85
CA LYS A 14 -5.29 13.00 -11.23
C LYS A 14 -5.58 11.68 -11.92
N ASN A 15 -4.81 10.63 -11.55
CA ASN A 15 -4.93 9.31 -12.17
C ASN A 15 -6.09 8.49 -11.59
N LEU A 16 -6.57 8.78 -10.38
CA LEU A 16 -7.77 8.16 -9.81
C LEU A 16 -9.06 8.53 -10.56
N ASN A 17 -9.13 9.74 -11.10
CA ASN A 17 -10.32 10.30 -11.75
C ASN A 17 -10.35 10.09 -13.27
N LEU A 18 -9.48 9.27 -13.83
CA LEU A 18 -9.46 9.04 -15.27
C LEU A 18 -10.65 8.19 -15.72
N LYS A 19 -11.52 8.78 -16.54
CA LYS A 19 -12.66 8.09 -17.18
C LYS A 19 -12.24 7.05 -18.22
N LYS A 20 -10.95 6.99 -18.57
CA LYS A 20 -10.41 6.08 -19.57
C LYS A 20 -9.93 4.78 -18.93
N LYS A 21 -10.05 3.70 -19.69
CA LYS A 21 -9.56 2.35 -19.35
C LYS A 21 -8.02 2.23 -19.45
N ASP A 22 -7.29 3.32 -19.29
CA ASP A 22 -5.83 3.32 -19.35
C ASP A 22 -5.30 2.62 -18.11
N ARG A 23 -4.59 1.53 -18.29
CA ARG A 23 -3.97 0.77 -17.22
C ARG A 23 -2.68 1.45 -16.83
N LYS A 24 -2.61 1.85 -15.57
CA LYS A 24 -1.45 2.53 -15.01
C LYS A 24 -0.95 1.81 -13.78
N ILE A 25 0.33 1.90 -13.53
CA ILE A 25 1.00 1.24 -12.42
C ILE A 25 1.56 2.32 -11.49
N LEU A 26 1.20 2.26 -10.21
CA LEU A 26 1.92 2.93 -9.14
C LEU A 26 2.84 1.91 -8.49
N LEU A 27 4.15 2.09 -8.63
CA LEU A 27 5.13 1.25 -7.96
C LEU A 27 5.33 1.74 -6.53
N THR A 28 5.33 0.81 -5.58
CA THR A 28 5.63 1.11 -4.17
C THR A 28 6.66 0.13 -3.64
N ILE A 29 7.54 0.61 -2.78
CA ILE A 29 8.62 -0.16 -2.15
C ILE A 29 8.53 0.06 -0.65
N ASP A 30 8.47 -1.00 0.14
CA ASP A 30 8.41 -0.91 1.60
C ASP A 30 9.82 -1.08 2.22
N ASP A 31 9.98 -0.64 3.47
CA ASP A 31 11.09 -0.87 4.42
C ASP A 31 12.39 -0.12 4.16
N ALA A 32 12.66 0.37 2.98
CA ALA A 32 13.91 1.05 2.64
C ALA A 32 15.18 0.18 2.85
N PHE A 33 15.13 -1.09 2.44
CA PHE A 33 16.29 -1.97 2.46
C PHE A 33 17.45 -1.45 1.61
N LEU A 34 18.68 -1.64 2.10
CA LEU A 34 19.90 -1.25 1.36
C LEU A 34 20.01 -1.99 0.02
N SER A 35 19.58 -3.25 -0.05
CA SER A 35 19.56 -4.04 -1.27
C SER A 35 18.72 -3.42 -2.40
N PHE A 36 17.63 -2.70 -2.06
CA PHE A 36 16.88 -1.94 -3.06
C PHE A 36 17.72 -0.80 -3.63
N TYR A 37 18.43 -0.05 -2.78
CA TYR A 37 19.29 1.04 -3.21
C TYR A 37 20.44 0.56 -4.09
N GLU A 38 21.05 -0.57 -3.74
CA GLU A 38 22.20 -1.10 -4.47
C GLU A 38 21.84 -1.77 -5.81
N ASN A 39 20.68 -2.45 -5.86
CA ASN A 39 20.36 -3.30 -7.03
C ASN A 39 19.21 -2.74 -7.89
N ALA A 40 18.13 -2.26 -7.30
CA ALA A 40 16.96 -1.80 -8.04
C ALA A 40 17.02 -0.32 -8.41
N TRP A 41 17.48 0.53 -7.49
CA TRP A 41 17.53 1.97 -7.69
C TRP A 41 18.31 2.40 -8.95
N PRO A 42 19.51 1.89 -9.25
CA PRO A 42 20.24 2.28 -10.47
C PRO A 42 19.41 2.04 -11.74
N ILE A 43 18.68 0.92 -11.80
CA ILE A 43 17.83 0.55 -12.95
C ILE A 43 16.60 1.47 -13.04
N LEU A 44 15.93 1.72 -11.90
CA LEU A 44 14.77 2.60 -11.86
C LEU A 44 15.14 4.05 -12.23
N LYS A 45 16.31 4.51 -11.76
CA LYS A 45 16.85 5.84 -12.05
C LYS A 45 17.15 6.01 -13.55
N GLU A 46 17.88 5.07 -14.15
CA GLU A 46 18.20 5.08 -15.58
C GLU A 46 16.93 5.13 -16.44
N ARG A 47 15.93 4.34 -16.07
CA ARG A 47 14.66 4.23 -16.79
C ARG A 47 13.61 5.27 -16.40
N LYS A 48 13.92 6.11 -15.42
CA LYS A 48 13.00 7.11 -14.83
C LYS A 48 11.65 6.52 -14.42
N ILE A 49 11.66 5.32 -13.82
CA ILE A 49 10.45 4.63 -13.34
C ILE A 49 10.04 5.24 -12.01
N PRO A 50 8.84 5.85 -11.91
CA PRO A 50 8.40 6.50 -10.69
C PRO A 50 7.97 5.48 -9.62
N PHE A 51 8.19 5.82 -8.36
CA PHE A 51 7.78 5.00 -7.22
C PHE A 51 7.60 5.80 -5.93
N ILE A 52 6.93 5.18 -4.96
CA ILE A 52 6.91 5.62 -3.56
C ILE A 52 7.79 4.66 -2.76
N LEU A 53 8.75 5.19 -1.99
CA LEU A 53 9.49 4.44 -1.00
C LEU A 53 8.87 4.67 0.38
N PHE A 54 8.28 3.65 0.99
CA PHE A 54 7.75 3.70 2.35
C PHE A 54 8.85 3.39 3.36
N VAL A 55 9.06 4.31 4.31
CA VAL A 55 10.20 4.30 5.22
C VAL A 55 9.73 4.12 6.66
N ASN A 56 10.17 3.06 7.30
CA ASN A 56 10.10 2.90 8.75
C ASN A 56 11.32 3.60 9.38
N THR A 57 11.07 4.58 10.23
CA THR A 57 12.14 5.51 10.62
C THR A 57 13.09 4.96 11.69
N ARG A 58 12.77 3.87 12.37
CA ARG A 58 13.65 3.23 13.37
C ARG A 58 14.84 2.54 12.72
N GLU A 59 14.61 1.90 11.58
CA GLU A 59 15.61 1.06 10.94
C GLU A 59 16.61 1.84 10.06
N ILE A 60 16.31 3.11 9.75
CA ILE A 60 17.18 3.92 8.88
C ILE A 60 18.57 4.11 9.51
N GLY A 61 19.59 3.63 8.79
CA GLY A 61 20.98 3.60 9.24
C GLY A 61 21.40 2.31 9.94
N SER A 62 20.46 1.39 10.19
CA SER A 62 20.75 0.06 10.70
C SER A 62 21.37 -0.85 9.62
N TYR A 63 21.91 -1.98 10.07
CA TYR A 63 22.47 -2.99 9.14
C TYR A 63 21.39 -3.45 8.12
N ASN A 64 21.77 -3.51 6.85
CA ASN A 64 20.92 -3.84 5.71
C ASN A 64 19.83 -2.81 5.34
N TYR A 65 19.78 -1.64 5.99
CA TYR A 65 18.86 -0.56 5.64
C TYR A 65 19.58 0.64 5.04
N MET A 66 18.87 1.43 4.25
CA MET A 66 19.36 2.72 3.77
C MET A 66 19.64 3.64 4.96
N ASN A 67 20.52 4.61 4.75
CA ASN A 67 20.66 5.76 5.64
C ASN A 67 19.95 6.99 5.05
N TRP A 68 19.86 8.07 5.83
CA TRP A 68 19.19 9.30 5.37
C TRP A 68 19.87 9.97 4.17
N ASN A 69 21.17 9.75 3.94
CA ASN A 69 21.84 10.28 2.75
C ASN A 69 21.36 9.56 1.49
N HIS A 70 21.19 8.23 1.54
CA HIS A 70 20.60 7.46 0.45
C HIS A 70 19.20 7.98 0.12
N ILE A 71 18.34 8.16 1.13
CA ILE A 71 16.97 8.67 0.95
C ILE A 71 16.98 10.08 0.35
N LYS A 72 17.88 10.96 0.85
CA LYS A 72 18.05 12.33 0.33
C LYS A 72 18.57 12.35 -1.11
N GLU A 73 19.31 11.33 -1.54
CA GLU A 73 19.68 11.18 -2.94
C GLU A 73 18.48 10.83 -3.81
N LEU A 74 17.68 9.86 -3.39
CA LEU A 74 16.50 9.42 -4.15
C LEU A 74 15.54 10.58 -4.43
N ILE A 75 15.23 11.40 -3.43
CA ILE A 75 14.26 12.52 -3.56
C ILE A 75 14.75 13.70 -4.42
N LYS A 76 15.99 13.70 -4.90
CA LYS A 76 16.44 14.67 -5.91
C LYS A 76 15.73 14.43 -7.25
N GLU A 77 15.27 13.21 -7.49
CA GLU A 77 14.53 12.87 -8.71
C GLU A 77 13.04 13.23 -8.55
N ASP A 78 12.47 13.92 -9.53
CA ASP A 78 11.08 14.42 -9.51
C ASP A 78 10.02 13.30 -9.57
N PHE A 79 10.43 12.09 -9.92
CA PHE A 79 9.58 10.91 -10.05
C PHE A 79 9.61 10.01 -8.80
N VAL A 80 10.36 10.37 -7.76
CA VAL A 80 10.42 9.64 -6.48
C VAL A 80 9.65 10.41 -5.41
N GLU A 81 8.87 9.71 -4.60
CA GLU A 81 8.26 10.26 -3.38
C GLU A 81 8.55 9.32 -2.20
N ILE A 82 8.67 9.90 -1.01
CA ILE A 82 8.86 9.12 0.22
C ILE A 82 7.56 9.05 0.98
N GLY A 83 7.12 7.83 1.29
CA GLY A 83 5.97 7.51 2.13
C GLY A 83 6.40 7.18 3.56
N ASN A 84 5.48 7.31 4.50
CA ASN A 84 5.70 6.95 5.89
C ASN A 84 5.26 5.50 6.13
N HIS A 85 6.09 4.72 6.84
CA HIS A 85 5.82 3.32 7.19
C HIS A 85 5.94 3.07 8.70
N SER A 86 5.41 4.00 9.51
CA SER A 86 5.55 4.04 10.97
C SER A 86 6.98 4.37 11.45
N HIS A 87 7.16 4.41 12.79
CA HIS A 87 8.49 4.48 13.38
C HIS A 87 9.04 3.08 13.63
N SER A 88 8.30 2.28 14.40
CA SER A 88 8.79 1.00 14.93
C SER A 88 8.70 -0.16 13.95
N HIS A 89 7.78 -0.10 12.98
CA HIS A 89 7.38 -1.24 12.15
C HIS A 89 6.93 -2.47 12.97
N GLU A 90 6.40 -2.23 14.19
CA GLU A 90 5.77 -3.29 14.98
C GLU A 90 4.35 -3.60 14.46
N TYR A 91 3.72 -4.64 14.98
CA TYR A 91 2.36 -5.02 14.61
C TYR A 91 1.34 -4.10 15.29
N LEU A 92 1.36 -2.81 14.88
CA LEU A 92 0.65 -1.71 15.53
C LEU A 92 -0.88 -1.89 15.57
N VAL A 93 -1.46 -2.74 14.74
CA VAL A 93 -2.90 -2.98 14.73
C VAL A 93 -3.40 -3.64 16.03
N ASP A 94 -2.53 -4.34 16.76
CA ASP A 94 -2.81 -4.95 18.07
C ASP A 94 -2.74 -3.94 19.21
N GLU A 95 -2.14 -2.78 18.97
CA GLU A 95 -1.88 -1.79 20.00
C GLU A 95 -3.08 -0.86 20.21
N ASN A 96 -3.14 -0.23 21.39
CA ASN A 96 -4.14 0.79 21.66
C ASN A 96 -3.86 2.11 20.91
N ALA A 97 -4.89 2.93 20.76
CA ALA A 97 -4.83 4.17 19.99
C ALA A 97 -3.71 5.14 20.40
N SER A 98 -3.34 5.19 21.70
CA SER A 98 -2.27 6.08 22.18
C SER A 98 -0.91 5.61 21.69
N VAL A 99 -0.61 4.31 21.75
CA VAL A 99 0.63 3.71 21.29
C VAL A 99 0.78 3.88 19.77
N ILE A 100 -0.28 3.57 19.01
CA ILE A 100 -0.30 3.79 17.56
C ILE A 100 0.02 5.25 17.25
N LYS A 101 -0.68 6.18 17.91
CA LYS A 101 -0.52 7.61 17.66
C LYS A 101 0.88 8.12 18.00
N GLU A 102 1.46 7.67 19.11
CA GLU A 102 2.82 8.05 19.53
C GLU A 102 3.87 7.57 18.52
N ASP A 103 3.76 6.33 18.06
CA ASP A 103 4.66 5.76 17.06
C ASP A 103 4.63 6.58 15.77
N ILE A 104 3.43 6.86 15.26
CA ILE A 104 3.27 7.62 14.02
C ILE A 104 3.72 9.07 14.18
N LEU A 105 3.43 9.72 15.31
CA LEU A 105 3.92 11.09 15.59
C LEU A 105 5.45 11.15 15.64
N LYS A 106 6.10 10.13 16.20
CA LYS A 106 7.56 10.03 16.23
C LYS A 106 8.14 9.93 14.81
N SER A 107 7.55 9.09 13.96
CA SER A 107 7.98 9.01 12.56
C SER A 107 7.77 10.33 11.82
N ILE A 108 6.63 11.01 12.00
CA ILE A 108 6.34 12.33 11.41
C ILE A 108 7.39 13.36 11.84
N GLN A 109 7.77 13.37 13.12
CA GLN A 109 8.79 14.31 13.61
C GLN A 109 10.16 14.05 12.98
N ILE A 110 10.55 12.77 12.82
CA ILE A 110 11.79 12.40 12.15
C ILE A 110 11.75 12.81 10.67
N PHE A 111 10.65 12.59 9.96
CA PHE A 111 10.49 13.03 8.57
C PHE A 111 10.66 14.55 8.45
N LYS A 112 10.02 15.33 9.33
CA LYS A 112 10.17 16.80 9.35
C LYS A 112 11.62 17.22 9.58
N ASN A 113 12.31 16.57 10.52
CA ASN A 113 13.71 16.88 10.84
C ASN A 113 14.66 16.52 9.69
N GLN A 114 14.44 15.39 9.01
CA GLN A 114 15.34 14.87 7.99
C GLN A 114 15.04 15.39 6.59
N LEU A 115 13.75 15.57 6.25
CA LEU A 115 13.28 15.88 4.91
C LEU A 115 12.57 17.23 4.81
N GLY A 116 12.38 17.95 5.93
CA GLY A 116 11.70 19.26 5.99
C GLY A 116 10.17 19.18 5.90
N LYS A 117 9.60 18.01 5.67
CA LYS A 117 8.14 17.82 5.51
C LYS A 117 7.74 16.43 5.98
N ASN A 118 6.45 16.22 6.27
CA ASN A 118 5.87 14.89 6.36
C ASN A 118 5.39 14.42 4.98
N SER A 119 5.17 13.11 4.83
CA SER A 119 4.53 12.52 3.65
C SER A 119 3.01 12.64 3.73
N ILE A 120 2.36 12.67 2.56
CA ILE A 120 0.91 12.49 2.43
C ILE A 120 0.52 11.01 2.26
N PHE A 121 1.50 10.13 2.02
CA PHE A 121 1.34 8.70 1.81
C PHE A 121 1.77 7.92 3.05
N PHE A 122 0.97 6.93 3.41
CA PHE A 122 1.25 6.00 4.49
C PHE A 122 1.13 4.55 3.99
N SER A 123 1.95 3.64 4.48
CA SER A 123 1.77 2.20 4.32
C SER A 123 1.64 1.56 5.70
N TYR A 124 0.60 0.78 5.92
CA TYR A 124 0.43 0.06 7.19
C TYR A 124 1.50 -1.03 7.33
N PRO A 125 2.21 -1.12 8.48
CA PRO A 125 3.09 -2.26 8.75
C PRO A 125 2.34 -3.58 8.54
N PHE A 126 2.97 -4.52 7.86
CA PHE A 126 2.37 -5.81 7.46
C PHE A 126 1.10 -5.71 6.59
N GLY A 127 0.69 -4.48 6.24
CA GLY A 127 -0.55 -4.22 5.51
C GLY A 127 -1.82 -4.28 6.35
N GLU A 128 -1.70 -4.45 7.67
CA GLU A 128 -2.81 -4.66 8.60
C GLU A 128 -3.30 -3.35 9.21
N TYR A 129 -4.62 -3.20 9.30
CA TYR A 129 -5.27 -1.99 9.81
C TYR A 129 -6.65 -2.29 10.40
N SER A 130 -7.03 -1.48 11.38
CA SER A 130 -8.37 -1.40 11.96
C SER A 130 -9.06 -0.09 11.58
N LEU A 131 -10.36 0.04 11.85
CA LEU A 131 -11.07 1.31 11.68
C LEU A 131 -10.48 2.42 12.56
N GLU A 132 -10.01 2.09 13.77
CA GLU A 132 -9.36 3.02 14.67
C GLU A 132 -8.00 3.48 14.11
N PHE A 133 -7.17 2.56 13.64
CA PHE A 133 -5.87 2.89 13.02
C PHE A 133 -6.07 3.78 11.78
N LYS A 134 -7.02 3.45 10.90
CA LYS A 134 -7.39 4.30 9.76
C LYS A 134 -7.76 5.72 10.20
N LYS A 135 -8.57 5.85 11.25
CA LYS A 135 -8.96 7.15 11.79
C LYS A 135 -7.74 7.94 12.28
N ILE A 136 -6.83 7.30 13.02
CA ILE A 136 -5.59 7.94 13.49
C ILE A 136 -4.76 8.47 12.32
N ILE A 137 -4.53 7.66 11.28
CA ILE A 137 -3.77 8.06 10.10
C ILE A 137 -4.40 9.27 9.41
N LYS A 138 -5.72 9.25 9.27
CA LYS A 138 -6.48 10.37 8.70
C LYS A 138 -6.35 11.64 9.54
N ASP A 139 -6.52 11.53 10.85
CA ASP A 139 -6.45 12.66 11.80
C ASP A 139 -5.04 13.27 11.88
N LEU A 140 -4.00 12.49 11.61
CA LEU A 140 -2.61 12.93 11.54
C LEU A 140 -2.22 13.59 10.20
N GLY A 141 -3.18 13.72 9.27
CA GLY A 141 -3.04 14.51 8.05
C GLY A 141 -2.47 13.77 6.84
N PHE A 142 -2.39 12.44 6.88
CA PHE A 142 -2.15 11.66 5.68
C PHE A 142 -3.35 11.74 4.74
N LYS A 143 -3.12 11.57 3.44
CA LYS A 143 -4.19 11.57 2.42
C LYS A 143 -4.48 10.18 1.88
N TYR A 144 -3.48 9.33 1.87
CA TYR A 144 -3.54 7.98 1.30
C TYR A 144 -2.85 7.00 2.21
N ALA A 145 -3.50 5.85 2.44
CA ALA A 145 -2.90 4.75 3.18
C ALA A 145 -3.10 3.42 2.45
N PHE A 146 -2.04 2.61 2.41
CA PHE A 146 -1.96 1.37 1.66
C PHE A 146 -1.89 0.17 2.59
N GLY A 147 -2.79 -0.80 2.35
CA GLY A 147 -2.67 -2.14 2.90
C GLY A 147 -1.81 -3.05 2.01
N GLN A 148 -1.91 -4.37 2.23
CA GLN A 148 -1.26 -5.37 1.36
C GLN A 148 -2.27 -6.38 0.77
N HIS A 149 -3.57 -6.15 0.97
CA HIS A 149 -4.59 -6.96 0.32
C HIS A 149 -4.60 -6.70 -1.19
N SER A 150 -4.76 -7.78 -1.98
CA SER A 150 -4.70 -7.71 -3.44
C SER A 150 -5.91 -6.99 -4.01
N GLY A 151 -5.67 -6.06 -4.95
CA GLY A 151 -6.75 -5.35 -5.64
C GLY A 151 -6.25 -4.23 -6.53
N VAL A 152 -7.14 -3.75 -7.39
CA VAL A 152 -6.91 -2.59 -8.27
C VAL A 152 -7.55 -1.36 -7.63
N ILE A 153 -6.81 -0.26 -7.64
CA ILE A 153 -7.30 1.03 -7.15
C ILE A 153 -8.17 1.69 -8.22
N ASP A 154 -9.34 2.18 -7.81
CA ASP A 154 -10.21 3.04 -8.60
C ASP A 154 -10.86 4.12 -7.71
N GLU A 155 -11.67 4.97 -8.31
CA GLU A 155 -12.35 6.09 -7.64
C GLU A 155 -13.34 5.68 -6.55
N THR A 156 -13.67 4.39 -6.42
CA THR A 156 -14.62 3.88 -5.44
C THR A 156 -13.96 3.41 -4.15
N LYS A 157 -12.62 3.33 -4.12
CA LYS A 157 -11.89 2.81 -2.97
C LYS A 157 -11.78 3.84 -1.84
N ASP A 158 -11.80 3.36 -0.60
CA ASP A 158 -11.42 4.17 0.55
C ASP A 158 -9.91 4.50 0.46
N PHE A 159 -9.57 5.78 0.46
CA PHE A 159 -8.18 6.23 0.34
C PHE A 159 -7.30 5.87 1.53
N PHE A 160 -7.88 5.36 2.61
CA PHE A 160 -7.18 4.88 3.79
C PHE A 160 -7.11 3.35 3.90
N GLU A 161 -7.51 2.62 2.82
CA GLU A 161 -7.37 1.17 2.71
C GLU A 161 -7.08 0.75 1.26
N LEU A 162 -6.13 1.45 0.61
CA LEU A 162 -5.80 1.20 -0.78
C LEU A 162 -5.14 -0.17 -0.95
N PRO A 163 -5.64 -1.01 -1.88
CA PRO A 163 -5.08 -2.32 -2.14
C PRO A 163 -3.76 -2.22 -2.91
N ARG A 164 -2.93 -3.26 -2.78
CA ARG A 164 -1.69 -3.44 -3.56
C ARG A 164 -1.55 -4.91 -3.95
N PHE A 165 -0.85 -5.17 -5.03
CA PHE A 165 -0.42 -6.54 -5.35
C PHE A 165 1.01 -6.73 -4.84
N PRO A 166 1.23 -7.53 -3.79
CA PRO A 166 2.57 -7.80 -3.29
C PRO A 166 3.40 -8.53 -4.35
N ILE A 167 4.63 -8.05 -4.54
CA ILE A 167 5.66 -8.66 -5.40
C ILE A 167 6.86 -8.94 -4.49
N ASN A 168 7.17 -10.21 -4.30
CA ASN A 168 8.30 -10.68 -3.52
C ASN A 168 8.86 -11.95 -4.16
N GLU A 169 9.81 -12.62 -3.53
CA GLU A 169 10.44 -13.84 -4.06
C GLU A 169 9.42 -14.93 -4.43
N LYS A 170 8.37 -15.10 -3.64
CA LYS A 170 7.31 -16.08 -3.89
C LYS A 170 6.31 -15.63 -4.97
N TYR A 171 6.06 -14.33 -5.08
CA TYR A 171 5.01 -13.75 -5.91
C TYR A 171 5.54 -12.82 -7.01
N GLY A 172 6.84 -12.90 -7.34
CA GLY A 172 7.53 -12.00 -8.26
C GLY A 172 7.75 -12.56 -9.66
N ASP A 173 7.15 -13.69 -10.03
CA ASP A 173 7.32 -14.25 -11.38
C ASP A 173 6.69 -13.35 -12.46
N LEU A 174 7.29 -13.40 -13.66
CA LEU A 174 6.94 -12.52 -14.77
C LEU A 174 5.51 -12.75 -15.28
N GLU A 175 5.02 -13.99 -15.30
CA GLU A 175 3.68 -14.30 -15.80
C GLU A 175 2.61 -13.80 -14.83
N ARG A 176 2.86 -13.89 -13.52
CA ARG A 176 2.01 -13.26 -12.52
C ARG A 176 2.02 -11.74 -12.71
N PHE A 177 3.18 -11.10 -12.86
CA PHE A 177 3.27 -9.67 -13.10
C PHE A 177 2.44 -9.24 -14.32
N LYS A 178 2.58 -9.92 -15.46
CA LYS A 178 1.76 -9.68 -16.66
C LYS A 178 0.27 -9.82 -16.40
N THR A 179 -0.14 -10.80 -15.59
CA THR A 179 -1.54 -10.99 -15.19
C THR A 179 -2.03 -9.81 -14.37
N LEU A 180 -1.27 -9.38 -13.36
CA LEU A 180 -1.61 -8.24 -12.51
C LEU A 180 -1.78 -6.95 -13.31
N THR A 181 -0.91 -6.69 -14.28
CA THR A 181 -1.02 -5.50 -15.14
C THR A 181 -2.28 -5.49 -16.04
N LYS A 182 -2.93 -6.64 -16.20
CA LYS A 182 -4.18 -6.79 -16.96
C LYS A 182 -5.43 -6.81 -16.08
N THR A 183 -5.28 -6.88 -14.77
CA THR A 183 -6.40 -6.95 -13.82
C THR A 183 -7.22 -5.67 -13.84
N LEU A 184 -8.54 -5.80 -13.77
CA LEU A 184 -9.48 -4.68 -13.69
C LEU A 184 -10.06 -4.58 -12.28
N PRO A 185 -10.47 -3.37 -11.85
CA PRO A 185 -11.09 -3.22 -10.54
C PRO A 185 -12.44 -3.93 -10.47
N LEU A 186 -12.66 -4.68 -9.40
CA LEU A 186 -13.98 -5.20 -9.06
C LEU A 186 -14.76 -4.08 -8.35
N LYS A 187 -15.75 -3.52 -9.05
CA LYS A 187 -16.55 -2.42 -8.52
C LYS A 187 -17.66 -2.97 -7.63
N TYR A 188 -17.71 -2.51 -6.39
CA TYR A 188 -18.77 -2.83 -5.44
C TYR A 188 -19.24 -1.56 -4.73
N LYS A 189 -20.43 -1.60 -4.17
CA LYS A 189 -21.00 -0.51 -3.39
C LYS A 189 -20.58 -0.61 -1.93
N ASN A 190 -20.70 -1.81 -1.35
CA ASN A 190 -20.37 -2.08 0.04
C ASN A 190 -19.71 -3.45 0.19
N LEU A 191 -18.76 -3.53 1.11
CA LEU A 191 -18.12 -4.78 1.54
C LEU A 191 -18.17 -4.85 3.07
N PHE A 192 -18.72 -5.94 3.60
CA PHE A 192 -18.82 -6.19 5.04
C PHE A 192 -18.01 -7.45 5.41
N PRO A 193 -17.41 -7.49 6.61
CA PRO A 193 -17.43 -6.46 7.64
C PRO A 193 -16.60 -5.23 7.24
N LEU A 194 -16.96 -4.05 7.75
CA LEU A 194 -16.17 -2.82 7.57
C LEU A 194 -14.88 -2.89 8.36
N GLU A 195 -14.95 -3.43 9.60
CA GLU A 195 -13.76 -3.73 10.39
C GLU A 195 -13.05 -4.96 9.81
N LYS A 196 -11.78 -4.79 9.44
CA LYS A 196 -10.96 -5.87 8.86
C LYS A 196 -10.14 -6.60 9.93
N TYR A 197 -9.87 -5.92 11.05
CA TYR A 197 -9.20 -6.50 12.19
C TYR A 197 -10.25 -7.09 13.15
N LEU A 198 -10.37 -8.41 13.16
CA LEU A 198 -11.44 -9.10 13.86
C LEU A 198 -10.96 -9.67 15.20
N SER A 199 -11.74 -9.46 16.26
CA SER A 199 -11.55 -10.20 17.52
C SER A 199 -11.88 -11.68 17.33
N GLU A 200 -11.36 -12.55 18.20
CA GLU A 200 -11.66 -13.99 18.19
C GLU A 200 -13.18 -14.28 18.19
N GLU A 201 -13.93 -13.53 18.98
CA GLU A 201 -15.39 -13.67 19.09
C GLU A 201 -16.15 -13.35 17.77
N LYS A 202 -15.55 -12.57 16.87
CA LYS A 202 -16.12 -12.15 15.58
C LYS A 202 -15.53 -12.90 14.40
N ASN A 203 -14.72 -13.92 14.64
CA ASN A 203 -14.09 -14.74 13.63
C ASN A 203 -14.64 -16.19 13.69
N PRO A 204 -15.15 -16.78 12.58
CA PRO A 204 -15.19 -16.23 11.22
C PRO A 204 -16.31 -15.18 11.03
N PRO A 205 -16.04 -14.13 10.23
CA PRO A 205 -17.03 -13.08 9.98
C PRO A 205 -18.06 -13.52 8.94
N LYS A 206 -19.25 -12.93 9.03
CA LYS A 206 -20.20 -13.00 7.92
C LYS A 206 -19.79 -11.98 6.84
N VAL A 207 -19.29 -12.46 5.70
CA VAL A 207 -18.92 -11.62 4.57
C VAL A 207 -20.13 -11.32 3.69
N LYS A 208 -20.33 -10.05 3.33
CA LYS A 208 -21.34 -9.60 2.38
C LYS A 208 -20.74 -8.58 1.42
N ILE A 209 -20.93 -8.77 0.13
CA ILE A 209 -20.56 -7.83 -0.92
C ILE A 209 -21.82 -7.36 -1.62
N GLU A 210 -22.01 -6.04 -1.70
CA GLU A 210 -23.08 -5.41 -2.46
C GLU A 210 -22.49 -4.84 -3.75
N PHE A 211 -22.75 -5.53 -4.86
CA PHE A 211 -22.22 -5.11 -6.17
C PHE A 211 -23.04 -3.98 -6.78
N LEU A 212 -22.42 -3.22 -7.68
CA LEU A 212 -23.12 -2.27 -8.52
C LEU A 212 -23.92 -3.03 -9.58
N ASN A 213 -25.13 -2.54 -9.91
CA ASN A 213 -26.02 -3.16 -10.91
C ASN A 213 -25.40 -3.27 -12.33
N SER A 214 -24.30 -2.57 -12.58
CA SER A 214 -23.60 -2.59 -13.88
C SER A 214 -22.59 -3.73 -14.04
N ILE A 215 -22.38 -4.58 -13.01
CA ILE A 215 -21.43 -5.69 -13.10
C ILE A 215 -22.04 -6.82 -13.91
N LYS A 216 -21.41 -7.11 -15.02
CA LYS A 216 -21.70 -8.31 -15.84
C LYS A 216 -20.89 -9.49 -15.31
N ASN A 217 -21.45 -10.70 -15.47
CA ASN A 217 -20.77 -11.97 -15.12
C ASN A 217 -20.49 -12.17 -13.62
N ILE A 218 -21.37 -11.67 -12.75
CA ILE A 218 -21.27 -11.87 -11.30
C ILE A 218 -21.27 -13.37 -10.92
N ASN A 219 -21.88 -14.21 -11.73
CA ASN A 219 -21.90 -15.68 -11.60
C ASN A 219 -20.54 -16.36 -11.87
N GLN A 220 -19.55 -15.60 -12.34
CA GLN A 220 -18.17 -16.10 -12.55
C GLN A 220 -17.23 -15.76 -11.38
N ILE A 221 -17.74 -15.14 -10.32
CA ILE A 221 -16.96 -14.83 -9.12
C ILE A 221 -16.83 -16.11 -8.30
N ASN A 222 -15.60 -16.49 -8.00
CA ASN A 222 -15.30 -17.57 -7.08
C ASN A 222 -14.87 -16.99 -5.73
N CYS A 223 -15.42 -17.53 -4.64
CA CYS A 223 -15.05 -17.17 -3.28
C CYS A 223 -14.18 -18.29 -2.68
N TYR A 224 -13.12 -17.90 -2.00
CA TYR A 224 -12.25 -18.83 -1.29
C TYR A 224 -12.08 -18.37 0.15
N SER A 225 -12.21 -19.29 1.08
CA SER A 225 -11.88 -19.09 2.49
C SER A 225 -10.65 -19.91 2.85
N ASN A 226 -9.86 -19.40 3.80
CA ASN A 226 -8.73 -20.13 4.38
C ASN A 226 -9.02 -20.34 5.87
N GLU A 227 -9.22 -21.59 6.26
CA GLU A 227 -9.42 -22.00 7.65
C GLU A 227 -8.38 -23.06 8.00
N GLY A 228 -7.59 -22.79 9.06
CA GLY A 228 -6.55 -23.73 9.49
C GLY A 228 -5.54 -24.06 8.39
N ASN A 229 -5.09 -23.07 7.62
CA ASN A 229 -4.18 -23.21 6.46
C ASN A 229 -4.73 -24.05 5.31
N THR A 230 -6.02 -24.29 5.24
CA THR A 230 -6.66 -25.01 4.15
C THR A 230 -7.59 -24.10 3.36
N TRP A 231 -7.32 -23.91 2.07
CA TRP A 231 -8.18 -23.15 1.18
C TRP A 231 -9.40 -23.96 0.75
N ARG A 232 -10.58 -23.39 0.88
CA ARG A 232 -11.85 -23.97 0.45
C ARG A 232 -12.56 -23.02 -0.53
N ASN A 233 -13.18 -23.61 -1.56
CA ASN A 233 -14.09 -22.87 -2.44
C ASN A 233 -15.45 -22.81 -1.74
N SER A 234 -15.99 -21.60 -1.58
CA SER A 234 -17.21 -21.32 -0.83
C SER A 234 -18.31 -20.89 -1.79
#